data_fb838a00a63f08e0865c8f69bb7f6d52
#
_entry.id   fb838a00a63f08e0865c8f69bb7f6d52
#
_cell.length_a   1.000
_cell.length_b   1.000
_cell.length_c   1.000
_cell.angle_alpha   90.00
_cell.angle_beta   90.00
_cell.angle_gamma   90.00
#
_symmetry.space_group_name_H-M   'P 1'
#
loop_
_entity.id
_entity.type
_entity.pdbx_description
1 polymer ?
#
loop_
_entity_poly.entity_id
_entity_poly.type
_entity_poly.pdbx_seq_one_letter_code
_entity_poly.pdbx_strand_id
1 'polypeptide(L)'
;SIEDVDNAMKDWGFPVGPLALLDEVGIDVAAHIARGSLGEMFKERGVEEDDTVQKLSEAKLFGRKSGKGFYSYPKKGRKSVNKDIYKYFGGEERKELDKKAIQNQIGLSMVNEALLCLQEGILSSASDGDLAAILGLGFPPFTGGPFSYVNSNGASNILATLNDLHDKYGVRFKPADI
;
A
#
# COMPACT_ATOMS: atom_id res chain seq x y z
N SER A 1 -0.08 -0.83 -14.73
CA SER A 1 1.40 -0.90 -14.73
C SER A 1 1.97 -0.41 -13.38
N ILE A 2 3.28 -0.60 -13.17
CA ILE A 2 4.01 -0.08 -12.00
C ILE A 2 3.89 1.45 -11.92
N GLU A 3 4.02 2.11 -13.06
CA GLU A 3 3.92 3.57 -13.15
C GLU A 3 2.50 4.07 -12.86
N ASP A 4 1.47 3.34 -13.31
CA ASP A 4 0.08 3.73 -13.05
C ASP A 4 -0.23 3.65 -11.55
N VAL A 5 0.23 2.61 -10.86
CA VAL A 5 0.06 2.47 -9.42
C VAL A 5 0.77 3.61 -8.67
N ASP A 6 2.05 3.83 -8.97
CA ASP A 6 2.82 4.88 -8.31
C ASP A 6 2.29 6.28 -8.61
N ASN A 7 1.88 6.54 -9.86
CA ASN A 7 1.32 7.83 -10.24
C ASN A 7 -0.07 8.06 -9.63
N ALA A 8 -0.93 7.04 -9.60
CA ALA A 8 -2.24 7.15 -8.97
C ALA A 8 -2.13 7.55 -7.49
N MET A 9 -1.18 6.97 -6.76
CA MET A 9 -1.00 7.29 -5.33
C MET A 9 -0.31 8.64 -5.11
N LYS A 10 0.62 9.05 -5.97
CA LYS A 10 1.17 10.42 -5.94
C LYS A 10 0.10 11.47 -6.24
N ASP A 11 -0.77 11.20 -7.22
CA ASP A 11 -1.89 12.09 -7.54
C ASP A 11 -2.94 12.13 -6.41
N TRP A 12 -3.03 11.08 -5.59
CA TRP A 12 -3.83 11.09 -4.36
C TRP A 12 -3.19 11.90 -3.25
N GLY A 13 -1.90 12.22 -3.36
CA GLY A 13 -1.15 13.12 -2.49
C GLY A 13 -0.02 12.50 -1.69
N PHE A 14 0.32 11.23 -1.92
CA PHE A 14 1.52 10.64 -1.33
C PHE A 14 2.79 11.25 -1.92
N PRO A 15 3.85 11.45 -1.12
CA PRO A 15 5.10 12.05 -1.60
C PRO A 15 5.85 11.14 -2.58
N VAL A 16 5.63 9.84 -2.48
CA VAL A 16 6.25 8.80 -3.31
C VAL A 16 5.25 7.69 -3.58
N GLY A 17 5.34 7.05 -4.75
CA GLY A 17 4.51 5.90 -5.06
C GLY A 17 4.92 4.65 -4.27
N PRO A 18 4.00 3.73 -3.96
CA PRO A 18 4.24 2.60 -3.08
C PRO A 18 5.32 1.64 -3.59
N LEU A 19 5.39 1.42 -4.90
CA LEU A 19 6.38 0.51 -5.49
C LEU A 19 7.77 1.15 -5.52
N ALA A 20 7.85 2.45 -5.79
CA ALA A 20 9.09 3.20 -5.64
C ALA A 20 9.56 3.27 -4.18
N LEU A 21 8.63 3.36 -3.22
CA LEU A 21 8.95 3.33 -1.79
C LEU A 21 9.55 1.97 -1.38
N LEU A 22 8.99 0.86 -1.85
CA LEU A 22 9.54 -0.47 -1.62
C LEU A 22 10.98 -0.60 -2.13
N ASP A 23 11.29 -0.01 -3.28
CA ASP A 23 12.65 0.02 -3.83
C ASP A 23 13.62 0.88 -2.98
N GLU A 24 13.15 1.97 -2.39
CA GLU A 24 13.96 2.83 -1.51
C GLU A 24 14.25 2.18 -0.16
N VAL A 25 13.22 1.57 0.47
CA VAL A 25 13.34 0.85 1.75
C VAL A 25 14.18 -0.42 1.57
N GLY A 26 13.96 -1.11 0.49
CA GLY A 26 14.57 -2.39 0.15
C GLY A 26 13.58 -3.54 0.23
N ILE A 27 13.42 -4.24 -0.89
CA ILE A 27 12.50 -5.38 -1.02
C ILE A 27 12.88 -6.53 -0.07
N ASP A 28 14.16 -6.72 0.22
CA ASP A 28 14.63 -7.70 1.21
C ASP A 28 14.23 -7.33 2.63
N VAL A 29 14.18 -6.04 2.98
CA VAL A 29 13.67 -5.55 4.27
C VAL A 29 12.17 -5.85 4.35
N ALA A 30 11.41 -5.53 3.31
CA ALA A 30 9.97 -5.84 3.24
C ALA A 30 9.71 -7.34 3.35
N ALA A 31 10.51 -8.18 2.68
CA ALA A 31 10.43 -9.64 2.78
C ALA A 31 10.72 -10.16 4.20
N HIS A 32 11.71 -9.59 4.87
CA HIS A 32 12.04 -9.94 6.24
C HIS A 32 10.89 -9.60 7.21
N ILE A 33 10.34 -8.39 7.08
CA ILE A 33 9.22 -7.92 7.91
C ILE A 33 7.96 -8.78 7.67
N ALA A 34 7.65 -9.10 6.43
CA ALA A 34 6.48 -9.91 6.08
C ALA A 34 6.56 -11.36 6.63
N ARG A 35 7.77 -11.91 6.81
CA ARG A 35 7.96 -13.22 7.46
C ARG A 35 7.91 -13.19 8.98
N GLY A 36 8.11 -12.02 9.56
CA GLY A 36 8.12 -11.83 11.02
C GLY A 36 6.76 -11.43 11.56
N SER A 37 6.76 -10.49 12.49
CA SER A 37 5.58 -10.02 13.21
C SER A 37 4.45 -9.49 12.32
N LEU A 38 4.75 -8.86 11.18
CA LEU A 38 3.71 -8.44 10.24
C LEU A 38 3.01 -9.61 9.53
N GLY A 39 3.69 -10.74 9.33
CA GLY A 39 3.06 -11.93 8.76
C GLY A 39 1.93 -12.47 9.64
N GLU A 40 2.11 -12.46 10.96
CA GLU A 40 1.05 -12.83 11.91
C GLU A 40 -0.11 -11.83 11.88
N MET A 41 0.18 -10.53 11.89
CA MET A 41 -0.85 -9.48 11.78
C MET A 41 -1.64 -9.59 10.48
N PHE A 42 -0.99 -9.89 9.36
CA PHE A 42 -1.68 -10.10 8.07
C PHE A 42 -2.64 -11.29 8.13
N LYS A 43 -2.25 -12.38 8.79
CA LYS A 43 -3.14 -13.54 9.02
C LYS A 43 -4.35 -13.16 9.88
N GLU A 44 -4.16 -12.39 10.93
CA GLU A 44 -5.25 -11.87 11.76
C GLU A 44 -6.22 -10.97 10.97
N ARG A 45 -5.69 -10.22 9.99
CA ARG A 45 -6.50 -9.44 9.04
C ARG A 45 -7.12 -10.29 7.92
N GLY A 46 -6.89 -11.61 7.92
CA GLY A 46 -7.37 -12.52 6.87
C GLY A 46 -6.70 -12.32 5.52
N VAL A 47 -5.53 -11.69 5.49
CA VAL A 47 -4.74 -11.53 4.27
C VAL A 47 -4.01 -12.83 3.99
N GLU A 48 -4.24 -13.41 2.79
CA GLU A 48 -3.53 -14.60 2.35
C GLU A 48 -2.03 -14.34 2.21
N GLU A 49 -1.23 -15.36 2.51
CA GLU A 49 0.23 -15.28 2.31
C GLU A 49 0.56 -15.12 0.83
N ASP A 50 1.23 -14.03 0.49
CA ASP A 50 1.81 -13.79 -0.83
C ASP A 50 3.34 -13.86 -0.73
N ASP A 51 3.93 -14.81 -1.42
CA ASP A 51 5.38 -15.02 -1.44
C ASP A 51 6.11 -14.17 -2.50
N THR A 52 5.39 -13.28 -3.18
CA THR A 52 5.95 -12.47 -4.29
C THR A 52 7.14 -11.63 -3.82
N VAL A 53 7.00 -10.90 -2.72
CA VAL A 53 8.09 -10.07 -2.15
C VAL A 53 9.29 -10.94 -1.78
N GLN A 54 9.02 -12.15 -1.29
CA GLN A 54 10.04 -13.14 -0.97
C GLN A 54 10.81 -13.60 -2.21
N LYS A 55 10.08 -13.97 -3.28
CA LYS A 55 10.68 -14.36 -4.57
C LYS A 55 11.53 -13.24 -5.18
N LEU A 56 11.08 -11.99 -5.06
CA LEU A 56 11.87 -10.83 -5.49
C LEU A 56 13.16 -10.70 -4.69
N SER A 57 13.10 -10.91 -3.39
CA SER A 57 14.28 -10.88 -2.51
C SER A 57 15.28 -12.00 -2.85
N GLU A 58 14.80 -13.23 -3.07
CA GLU A 58 15.62 -14.37 -3.48
C GLU A 58 16.29 -14.13 -4.84
N ALA A 59 15.60 -13.43 -5.75
CA ALA A 59 16.14 -13.00 -7.03
C ALA A 59 17.10 -11.81 -6.92
N LYS A 60 17.42 -11.34 -5.71
CA LYS A 60 18.28 -10.18 -5.42
C LYS A 60 17.81 -8.86 -6.05
N LEU A 61 16.51 -8.75 -6.24
CA LEU A 61 15.85 -7.52 -6.69
C LEU A 61 15.54 -6.64 -5.47
N PHE A 62 16.58 -6.10 -4.82
CA PHE A 62 16.43 -5.38 -3.55
C PHE A 62 16.03 -3.92 -3.71
N GLY A 63 15.78 -3.45 -4.92
CA GLY A 63 15.48 -2.06 -5.20
C GLY A 63 16.74 -1.23 -5.49
N ARG A 64 16.73 0.03 -5.06
CA ARG A 64 17.80 1.00 -5.35
C ARG A 64 19.19 0.52 -4.94
N LYS A 65 19.33 -0.10 -3.78
CA LYS A 65 20.64 -0.55 -3.27
C LYS A 65 21.30 -1.64 -4.11
N SER A 66 20.53 -2.46 -4.82
CA SER A 66 21.05 -3.46 -5.78
C SER A 66 21.03 -2.98 -7.22
N GLY A 67 20.51 -1.77 -7.47
CA GLY A 67 20.37 -1.20 -8.81
C GLY A 67 19.12 -1.68 -9.57
N LYS A 68 18.39 -2.65 -9.04
CA LYS A 68 17.15 -3.19 -9.62
C LYS A 68 16.16 -3.61 -8.55
N GLY A 69 14.89 -3.27 -8.77
CA GLY A 69 13.72 -3.69 -8.03
C GLY A 69 12.51 -3.58 -8.93
N PHE A 70 11.46 -2.87 -8.54
CA PHE A 70 10.36 -2.45 -9.40
C PHE A 70 10.84 -1.51 -10.52
N TYR A 71 11.88 -0.76 -10.21
CA TYR A 71 12.58 0.09 -11.17
C TYR A 71 14.03 -0.36 -11.34
N SER A 72 14.60 0.02 -12.47
CA SER A 72 16.04 -0.06 -12.73
C SER A 72 16.70 1.28 -12.43
N TYR A 73 17.81 1.26 -11.70
CA TYR A 73 18.54 2.43 -11.21
C TYR A 73 19.96 2.44 -11.80
N PRO A 74 20.12 2.89 -13.06
CA PRO A 74 21.44 2.92 -13.69
C PRO A 74 22.35 3.94 -13.00
N LYS A 75 23.67 3.69 -12.95
CA LYS A 75 24.65 4.64 -12.40
C LYS A 75 24.63 6.00 -13.12
N LYS A 76 24.28 6.00 -14.39
CA LYS A 76 24.08 7.21 -15.22
C LYS A 76 22.74 7.08 -15.93
N GLY A 77 21.94 8.16 -15.92
CA GLY A 77 20.63 8.18 -16.56
C GLY A 77 19.47 8.26 -15.57
N ARG A 78 18.24 8.19 -16.10
CA ARG A 78 17.00 8.23 -15.30
C ARG A 78 16.56 6.81 -14.95
N LYS A 79 15.90 6.66 -13.79
CA LYS A 79 15.24 5.41 -13.45
C LYS A 79 14.16 5.08 -14.47
N SER A 80 13.99 3.81 -14.76
CA SER A 80 12.95 3.28 -15.64
C SER A 80 12.31 2.04 -15.03
N VAL A 81 11.10 1.68 -15.44
CA VAL A 81 10.46 0.44 -14.98
C VAL A 81 11.31 -0.76 -15.33
N ASN A 82 11.51 -1.63 -14.37
CA ASN A 82 12.14 -2.93 -14.59
C ASN A 82 11.09 -3.92 -15.14
N LYS A 83 11.04 -4.09 -16.46
CA LYS A 83 10.04 -4.97 -17.09
C LYS A 83 10.21 -6.45 -16.70
N ASP A 84 11.43 -6.88 -16.36
CA ASP A 84 11.70 -8.27 -15.97
C ASP A 84 10.95 -8.69 -14.69
N ILE A 85 10.52 -7.70 -13.86
CA ILE A 85 9.82 -7.97 -12.61
C ILE A 85 8.41 -8.52 -12.85
N TYR A 86 7.80 -8.21 -13.99
CA TYR A 86 6.43 -8.61 -14.27
C TYR A 86 6.22 -10.13 -14.32
N LYS A 87 7.25 -10.92 -14.59
CA LYS A 87 7.18 -12.39 -14.52
C LYS A 87 6.76 -12.92 -13.14
N TYR A 88 7.00 -12.14 -12.08
CA TYR A 88 6.59 -12.49 -10.71
C TYR A 88 5.12 -12.11 -10.42
N PHE A 89 4.49 -11.37 -11.32
CA PHE A 89 3.11 -10.88 -11.22
C PHE A 89 2.22 -11.39 -12.35
N GLY A 90 2.46 -12.61 -12.83
CA GLY A 90 1.65 -13.25 -13.88
C GLY A 90 1.99 -12.85 -15.32
N GLY A 91 3.13 -12.16 -15.56
CA GLY A 91 3.61 -11.83 -16.88
C GLY A 91 3.29 -10.42 -17.36
N GLU A 92 3.36 -10.17 -18.67
CA GLU A 92 3.26 -8.83 -19.25
C GLU A 92 1.82 -8.37 -19.53
N GLU A 93 0.85 -9.26 -19.47
CA GLU A 93 -0.55 -8.88 -19.61
C GLU A 93 -0.99 -7.97 -18.47
N ARG A 94 -1.57 -6.84 -18.84
CA ARG A 94 -2.02 -5.81 -17.90
C ARG A 94 -3.53 -5.74 -17.91
N LYS A 95 -4.12 -5.71 -16.72
CA LYS A 95 -5.50 -5.22 -16.58
C LYS A 95 -5.44 -3.70 -16.50
N GLU A 96 -6.16 -3.02 -17.35
CA GLU A 96 -6.41 -1.60 -17.15
C GLU A 96 -7.24 -1.44 -15.88
N LEU A 97 -6.68 -0.75 -14.89
CA LEU A 97 -7.40 -0.26 -13.74
C LEU A 97 -7.43 1.26 -13.86
N ASP A 98 -8.61 1.85 -13.71
CA ASP A 98 -8.68 3.29 -13.65
C ASP A 98 -7.98 3.82 -12.38
N LYS A 99 -7.56 5.07 -12.44
CA LYS A 99 -6.84 5.73 -11.34
C LYS A 99 -7.62 5.67 -10.03
N LYS A 100 -8.93 5.89 -10.06
CA LYS A 100 -9.78 5.89 -8.87
C LYS A 100 -9.88 4.51 -8.23
N ALA A 101 -9.93 3.46 -9.05
CA ALA A 101 -9.92 2.08 -8.55
C ALA A 101 -8.60 1.76 -7.82
N ILE A 102 -7.46 2.19 -8.36
CA ILE A 102 -6.15 2.04 -7.68
C ILE A 102 -6.13 2.81 -6.37
N GLN A 103 -6.54 4.08 -6.39
CA GLN A 103 -6.58 4.94 -5.20
C GLN A 103 -7.49 4.39 -4.12
N ASN A 104 -8.67 3.89 -4.47
CA ASN A 104 -9.59 3.28 -3.52
C ASN A 104 -8.98 2.02 -2.90
N GLN A 105 -8.39 1.12 -3.69
CA GLN A 105 -7.82 -0.11 -3.15
C GLN A 105 -6.66 0.17 -2.18
N ILE A 106 -5.72 1.03 -2.55
CA ILE A 106 -4.53 1.27 -1.73
C ILE A 106 -4.84 2.26 -0.61
N GLY A 107 -5.48 3.39 -0.93
CA GLY A 107 -5.75 4.45 0.02
C GLY A 107 -6.74 4.02 1.11
N LEU A 108 -7.83 3.34 0.73
CA LEU A 108 -8.82 2.88 1.72
C LEU A 108 -8.31 1.70 2.55
N SER A 109 -7.33 0.91 2.07
CA SER A 109 -6.66 -0.06 2.94
C SER A 109 -5.95 0.62 4.11
N MET A 110 -5.25 1.73 3.87
CA MET A 110 -4.60 2.50 4.95
C MET A 110 -5.62 3.16 5.87
N VAL A 111 -6.70 3.71 5.31
CA VAL A 111 -7.79 4.31 6.09
C VAL A 111 -8.44 3.26 6.98
N ASN A 112 -8.81 2.11 6.41
CA ASN A 112 -9.45 1.03 7.17
C ASN A 112 -8.55 0.47 8.28
N GLU A 113 -7.25 0.32 8.02
CA GLU A 113 -6.30 -0.13 9.06
C GLU A 113 -6.20 0.89 10.21
N ALA A 114 -6.23 2.20 9.91
CA ALA A 114 -6.27 3.21 10.96
C ALA A 114 -7.56 3.09 11.81
N LEU A 115 -8.71 2.85 11.18
CA LEU A 115 -9.99 2.61 11.87
C LEU A 115 -9.91 1.34 12.74
N LEU A 116 -9.37 0.25 12.22
CA LEU A 116 -9.16 -0.99 12.99
C LEU A 116 -8.23 -0.77 14.18
N CYS A 117 -7.15 -0.04 14.03
CA CYS A 117 -6.24 0.31 15.14
C CYS A 117 -6.94 1.12 16.23
N LEU A 118 -7.90 1.99 15.89
CA LEU A 118 -8.71 2.70 16.88
C LEU A 118 -9.71 1.76 17.56
N GLN A 119 -10.40 0.92 16.80
CA GLN A 119 -11.34 -0.08 17.29
C GLN A 119 -10.68 -1.04 18.28
N GLU A 120 -9.46 -1.46 18.01
CA GLU A 120 -8.67 -2.40 18.83
C GLU A 120 -7.98 -1.71 20.02
N GLY A 121 -8.12 -0.40 20.18
CA GLY A 121 -7.51 0.36 21.27
C GLY A 121 -6.00 0.55 21.14
N ILE A 122 -5.43 0.32 19.95
CA ILE A 122 -4.02 0.60 19.65
C ILE A 122 -3.80 2.11 19.57
N LEU A 123 -4.75 2.84 19.00
CA LEU A 123 -4.78 4.30 19.01
C LEU A 123 -5.65 4.81 20.16
N SER A 124 -5.19 5.83 20.86
CA SER A 124 -5.92 6.45 21.95
C SER A 124 -7.02 7.40 21.47
N SER A 125 -6.86 7.98 20.30
CA SER A 125 -7.84 8.89 19.68
C SER A 125 -7.67 8.95 18.16
N ALA A 126 -8.73 9.40 17.48
CA ALA A 126 -8.70 9.68 16.04
C ALA A 126 -7.66 10.77 15.70
N SER A 127 -7.53 11.81 16.54
CA SER A 127 -6.55 12.88 16.34
C SER A 127 -5.11 12.40 16.43
N ASP A 128 -4.81 11.49 17.35
CA ASP A 128 -3.47 10.89 17.47
C ASP A 128 -3.18 10.02 16.22
N GLY A 129 -4.19 9.30 15.74
CA GLY A 129 -4.10 8.50 14.51
C GLY A 129 -3.86 9.36 13.26
N ASP A 130 -4.56 10.48 13.12
CA ASP A 130 -4.35 11.43 12.02
C ASP A 130 -2.91 11.97 12.03
N LEU A 131 -2.44 12.41 13.20
CA LEU A 131 -1.10 12.95 13.34
C LEU A 131 -0.02 11.91 13.08
N ALA A 132 -0.18 10.72 13.64
CA ALA A 132 0.74 9.60 13.44
C ALA A 132 0.83 9.16 11.97
N ALA A 133 -0.30 9.09 11.28
CA ALA A 133 -0.33 8.73 9.86
C ALA A 133 0.36 9.78 8.97
N ILE A 134 0.14 11.07 9.23
CA ILE A 134 0.78 12.16 8.47
C ILE A 134 2.29 12.17 8.72
N LEU A 135 2.72 12.19 9.98
CA LEU A 135 4.13 12.37 10.34
C LEU A 135 4.94 11.09 10.21
N GLY A 136 4.35 9.94 10.51
CA GLY A 136 5.04 8.65 10.52
C GLY A 136 4.97 7.87 9.21
N LEU A 137 3.85 7.96 8.48
CA LEU A 137 3.59 7.16 7.28
C LEU A 137 3.54 7.98 5.99
N GLY A 138 3.61 9.32 6.10
CA GLY A 138 3.49 10.19 4.92
C GLY A 138 2.09 10.21 4.31
N PHE A 139 1.05 9.93 5.11
CA PHE A 139 -0.34 10.10 4.66
C PHE A 139 -0.56 11.54 4.20
N PRO A 140 -1.34 11.79 3.12
CA PRO A 140 -1.47 13.12 2.54
C PRO A 140 -1.94 14.17 3.55
N PRO A 141 -1.11 15.17 3.91
CA PRO A 141 -1.41 16.09 5.02
C PRO A 141 -2.58 17.03 4.74
N PHE A 142 -2.86 17.34 3.48
CA PHE A 142 -4.01 18.17 3.10
C PHE A 142 -5.37 17.52 3.39
N THR A 143 -5.41 16.20 3.63
CA THR A 143 -6.62 15.47 4.03
C THR A 143 -6.92 15.62 5.52
N GLY A 144 -5.94 16.05 6.31
CA GLY A 144 -6.00 16.07 7.77
C GLY A 144 -5.72 14.73 8.44
N GLY A 145 -5.45 13.65 7.66
CA GLY A 145 -5.22 12.30 8.12
C GLY A 145 -6.36 11.32 7.78
N PRO A 146 -6.24 10.03 8.12
CA PRO A 146 -7.22 9.02 7.74
C PRO A 146 -8.61 9.24 8.35
N PHE A 147 -8.73 9.65 9.59
CA PHE A 147 -10.02 9.90 10.25
C PHE A 147 -10.67 11.18 9.72
N SER A 148 -9.90 12.24 9.56
CA SER A 148 -10.34 13.48 8.92
C SER A 148 -10.76 13.25 7.47
N TYR A 149 -10.08 12.35 6.75
CA TYR A 149 -10.46 11.91 5.41
C TYR A 149 -11.84 11.24 5.40
N VAL A 150 -12.12 10.34 6.36
CA VAL A 150 -13.44 9.71 6.53
C VAL A 150 -14.52 10.75 6.77
N ASN A 151 -14.29 11.68 7.70
CA ASN A 151 -15.24 12.76 8.01
C ASN A 151 -15.55 13.64 6.79
N SER A 152 -14.53 14.01 6.03
CA SER A 152 -14.66 14.89 4.86
C SER A 152 -15.35 14.22 3.67
N ASN A 153 -15.21 12.91 3.51
CA ASN A 153 -15.82 12.13 2.43
C ASN A 153 -17.15 11.48 2.82
N GLY A 154 -17.51 11.54 4.10
CA GLY A 154 -18.69 10.91 4.67
C GLY A 154 -18.46 9.41 4.99
N ALA A 155 -18.63 9.05 6.26
CA ALA A 155 -18.41 7.68 6.75
C ALA A 155 -19.23 6.64 5.96
N SER A 156 -20.49 6.95 5.65
CA SER A 156 -21.35 6.05 4.86
C SER A 156 -20.81 5.77 3.44
N ASN A 157 -20.20 6.76 2.80
CA ASN A 157 -19.61 6.60 1.47
C ASN A 157 -18.35 5.74 1.52
N ILE A 158 -17.52 5.97 2.55
CA ILE A 158 -16.31 5.17 2.78
C ILE A 158 -16.70 3.72 3.08
N LEU A 159 -17.68 3.50 3.97
CA LEU A 159 -18.19 2.17 4.30
C LEU A 159 -18.75 1.46 3.07
N ALA A 160 -19.55 2.13 2.24
CA ALA A 160 -20.08 1.54 1.01
C ALA A 160 -18.94 1.12 0.07
N THR A 161 -17.93 1.98 -0.12
CA THR A 161 -16.77 1.66 -0.97
C THR A 161 -15.94 0.50 -0.41
N LEU A 162 -15.74 0.42 0.91
CA LEU A 162 -15.05 -0.70 1.55
C LEU A 162 -15.83 -2.01 1.40
N ASN A 163 -17.15 -1.98 1.54
CA ASN A 163 -18.01 -3.15 1.29
C ASN A 163 -17.89 -3.62 -0.17
N ASP A 164 -17.96 -2.73 -1.15
CA ASP A 164 -17.75 -3.07 -2.56
C ASP A 164 -16.38 -3.70 -2.80
N LEU A 165 -15.34 -3.19 -2.15
CA LEU A 165 -14.00 -3.75 -2.23
C LEU A 165 -13.91 -5.12 -1.53
N HIS A 166 -14.59 -5.28 -0.38
CA HIS A 166 -14.68 -6.54 0.34
C HIS A 166 -15.37 -7.62 -0.50
N ASP A 167 -16.51 -7.30 -1.09
CA ASP A 167 -17.25 -8.23 -1.95
C ASP A 167 -16.44 -8.66 -3.18
N LYS A 168 -15.63 -7.75 -3.72
CA LYS A 168 -14.84 -8.00 -4.93
C LYS A 168 -13.48 -8.64 -4.68
N TYR A 169 -12.81 -8.30 -3.58
CA TYR A 169 -11.42 -8.65 -3.34
C TYR A 169 -11.16 -9.38 -2.02
N GLY A 170 -12.24 -9.64 -1.25
CA GLY A 170 -12.20 -10.48 -0.07
C GLY A 170 -11.87 -9.74 1.23
N VAL A 171 -11.63 -10.55 2.26
CA VAL A 171 -11.60 -10.17 3.68
C VAL A 171 -10.61 -9.07 4.05
N ARG A 172 -9.54 -8.87 3.29
CA ARG A 172 -8.57 -7.79 3.51
C ARG A 172 -9.17 -6.38 3.44
N PHE A 173 -10.38 -6.25 2.89
CA PHE A 173 -11.13 -4.99 2.84
C PHE A 173 -12.33 -4.98 3.78
N LYS A 174 -12.45 -5.99 4.68
CA LYS A 174 -13.52 -6.01 5.66
C LYS A 174 -13.51 -4.70 6.46
N PRO A 175 -14.58 -3.91 6.44
CA PRO A 175 -14.61 -2.64 7.17
C PRO A 175 -14.46 -2.83 8.67
N ALA A 176 -13.86 -1.84 9.34
CA ALA A 176 -13.94 -1.69 10.78
C ALA A 176 -15.39 -1.43 11.23
N ASP A 177 -15.73 -1.78 12.45
CA ASP A 177 -17.08 -1.66 13.03
C ASP A 177 -17.29 -0.31 13.77
N ILE A 178 -16.66 0.78 13.30
CA ILE A 178 -16.73 2.12 13.93
C ILE A 178 -17.25 3.18 12.98
#